data_fcdb7b6abab69143d280b3d9adbf9981
#
_entry.id   fcdb7b6abab69143d280b3d9adbf9981
#
_cell.length_a   1.000
_cell.length_b   1.000
_cell.length_c   1.000
_cell.angle_alpha   90.00
_cell.angle_beta   90.00
_cell.angle_gamma   90.00
#
_symmetry.space_group_name_H-M   'P 1'
#
loop_
_entity.id
_entity.type
_entity.pdbx_description
1 polymer ?
#
loop_
_entity_poly.entity_id
_entity_poly.type
_entity_poly.pdbx_seq_one_letter_code
_entity_poly.pdbx_strand_id
1 'polypeptide(L)'
;MRGYHNLPDATTEVLDADGWFATGDVGEIDEAGRLRITDRKKDLIKTSGGKHIAPQAIEATFKAVCPLASQMLVHADCRNYATALITLDPDALAQWGRAQGLTATDYP
;
A
#
# COMPACT_ATOMS: atom_id res chain seq x y z
N MET A 1 7.93 4.04 25.34
CA MET A 1 8.59 2.74 25.63
C MET A 1 10.00 2.98 26.15
N ARG A 2 10.65 1.99 26.79
CA ARG A 2 12.06 2.15 27.24
C ARG A 2 13.09 1.85 26.14
N GLY A 3 12.73 1.08 25.15
CA GLY A 3 13.57 0.65 24.04
C GLY A 3 13.30 -0.78 23.60
N TYR A 4 14.00 -1.22 22.57
CA TYR A 4 14.01 -2.61 22.12
C TYR A 4 14.93 -3.45 23.01
N HIS A 5 14.52 -4.66 23.35
CA HIS A 5 15.30 -5.56 24.21
C HIS A 5 16.62 -5.94 23.53
N ASN A 6 17.74 -5.68 24.23
CA ASN A 6 19.11 -5.95 23.76
C ASN A 6 19.47 -5.34 22.38
N LEU A 7 18.80 -4.26 21.97
CA LEU A 7 19.03 -3.57 20.68
C LEU A 7 19.15 -2.05 20.91
N PRO A 8 20.26 -1.57 21.54
CA PRO A 8 20.43 -0.14 21.83
C PRO A 8 20.50 0.71 20.56
N ASP A 9 21.21 0.26 19.52
CA ASP A 9 21.37 1.01 18.26
C ASP A 9 20.01 1.19 17.57
N ALA A 10 19.21 0.11 17.42
CA ALA A 10 17.86 0.19 16.88
C ALA A 10 16.92 1.05 17.75
N THR A 11 17.18 1.15 19.06
CA THR A 11 16.42 2.02 19.95
C THR A 11 16.73 3.49 19.67
N THR A 12 18.02 3.85 19.54
CA THR A 12 18.43 5.22 19.26
C THR A 12 18.02 5.73 17.88
N GLU A 13 17.83 4.82 16.92
CA GLU A 13 17.30 5.18 15.58
C GLU A 13 15.85 5.66 15.61
N VAL A 14 15.04 5.18 16.56
CA VAL A 14 13.60 5.44 16.57
C VAL A 14 13.11 6.23 17.78
N LEU A 15 13.91 6.30 18.84
CA LEU A 15 13.57 7.02 20.08
C LEU A 15 14.61 8.10 20.32
N ASP A 16 14.21 9.36 20.24
CA ASP A 16 15.11 10.48 20.49
C ASP A 16 15.30 10.79 21.99
N ALA A 17 16.20 11.74 22.29
CA ALA A 17 16.52 12.13 23.65
C ALA A 17 15.35 12.82 24.38
N ASP A 18 14.41 13.42 23.63
CA ASP A 18 13.22 14.10 24.14
C ASP A 18 12.05 13.13 24.37
N GLY A 19 12.22 11.86 24.02
CA GLY A 19 11.24 10.81 24.22
C GLY A 19 10.25 10.63 23.06
N TRP A 20 10.49 11.28 21.92
CA TRP A 20 9.70 11.06 20.72
C TRP A 20 10.04 9.74 20.05
N PHE A 21 9.01 9.03 19.62
CA PHE A 21 9.15 7.76 18.93
C PHE A 21 8.76 7.88 17.45
N ALA A 22 9.72 7.65 16.56
CA ALA A 22 9.48 7.58 15.12
C ALA A 22 8.86 6.24 14.75
N THR A 23 7.55 6.20 14.51
CA THR A 23 6.81 4.97 14.20
C THR A 23 7.19 4.38 12.84
N GLY A 24 7.71 5.21 11.93
CA GLY A 24 7.95 4.84 10.54
C GLY A 24 6.68 4.85 9.69
N ASP A 25 5.58 5.33 10.24
CA ASP A 25 4.33 5.51 9.50
C ASP A 25 4.25 6.91 8.90
N VAL A 26 3.56 7.02 7.77
CA VAL A 26 3.20 8.28 7.12
C VAL A 26 1.71 8.49 7.28
N GLY A 27 1.31 9.68 7.66
CA GLY A 27 -0.08 9.99 7.89
C GLY A 27 -0.42 11.41 7.49
N GLU A 28 -1.70 11.67 7.39
CA GLU A 28 -2.29 12.99 7.18
C GLU A 28 -3.27 13.31 8.31
N ILE A 29 -3.40 14.59 8.62
CA ILE A 29 -4.40 15.08 9.57
C ILE A 29 -5.48 15.78 8.76
N ASP A 30 -6.73 15.34 8.90
CA ASP A 30 -7.86 15.96 8.23
C ASP A 30 -8.29 17.29 8.89
N GLU A 31 -9.21 18.01 8.25
CA GLU A 31 -9.73 19.29 8.74
C GLU A 31 -10.39 19.19 10.13
N ALA A 32 -10.85 18.01 10.52
CA ALA A 32 -11.42 17.72 11.82
C ALA A 32 -10.36 17.32 12.87
N GLY A 33 -9.08 17.34 12.52
CA GLY A 33 -7.95 16.98 13.40
C GLY A 33 -7.77 15.47 13.58
N ARG A 34 -8.36 14.62 12.74
CA ARG A 34 -8.24 13.16 12.82
C ARG A 34 -7.02 12.71 12.04
N LEU A 35 -6.18 11.88 12.68
CA LEU A 35 -5.03 11.27 12.05
C LEU A 35 -5.48 10.06 11.22
N ARG A 36 -5.07 10.04 9.95
CA ARG A 36 -5.21 8.89 9.05
C ARG A 36 -3.82 8.42 8.63
N ILE A 37 -3.50 7.16 8.90
CA ILE A 37 -2.28 6.56 8.39
C ILE A 37 -2.49 6.21 6.92
N THR A 38 -1.61 6.70 6.06
CA THR A 38 -1.71 6.54 4.61
C THR A 38 -0.74 5.51 4.06
N ASP A 39 0.44 5.36 4.68
CA ASP A 39 1.46 4.40 4.23
C ASP A 39 2.55 4.19 5.30
N ARG A 40 3.51 3.34 4.99
CA ARG A 40 4.76 3.17 5.72
C ARG A 40 5.89 3.93 5.02
N LYS A 41 6.75 4.61 5.78
CA LYS A 41 7.90 5.36 5.22
C LYS A 41 8.83 4.45 4.40
N LYS A 42 9.00 3.19 4.81
CA LYS A 42 9.84 2.19 4.13
C LYS A 42 9.24 1.71 2.82
N ASP A 43 7.90 1.76 2.71
CA ASP A 43 7.16 1.24 1.56
C ASP A 43 6.90 2.33 0.51
N LEU A 44 7.22 3.60 0.85
CA LEU A 44 7.16 4.69 -0.14
C LEU A 44 8.18 4.45 -1.25
N ILE A 45 7.68 4.34 -2.45
CA ILE A 45 8.49 4.20 -3.66
C ILE A 45 8.89 5.58 -4.17
N LYS A 46 10.16 5.76 -4.54
CA LYS A 46 10.63 6.97 -5.18
C LYS A 46 10.87 6.72 -6.67
N THR A 47 10.11 7.41 -7.53
CA THR A 47 10.33 7.35 -8.98
C THR A 47 11.63 8.02 -9.37
N SER A 48 12.13 7.74 -10.58
CA SER A 48 13.32 8.41 -11.13
C SER A 48 13.19 9.92 -11.21
N GLY A 49 11.97 10.44 -11.37
CA GLY A 49 11.68 11.88 -11.32
C GLY A 49 11.57 12.46 -9.90
N GLY A 50 11.89 11.68 -8.85
CA GLY A 50 11.87 12.14 -7.46
C GLY A 50 10.49 12.19 -6.81
N LYS A 51 9.41 11.78 -7.50
CA LYS A 51 8.06 11.74 -6.95
C LYS A 51 7.92 10.52 -6.04
N HIS A 52 7.39 10.73 -4.85
CA HIS A 52 7.03 9.64 -3.95
C HIS A 52 5.64 9.10 -4.30
N ILE A 53 5.53 7.79 -4.30
CA ILE A 53 4.30 7.03 -4.53
C ILE A 53 4.05 6.18 -3.30
N ALA A 54 2.80 6.17 -2.83
CA ALA A 54 2.30 5.33 -1.75
C ALA A 54 1.59 4.11 -2.36
N PRO A 55 2.26 2.95 -2.54
CA PRO A 55 1.68 1.78 -3.21
C PRO A 55 0.42 1.29 -2.55
N GLN A 56 0.45 1.17 -1.22
CA GLN A 56 -0.67 0.64 -0.44
C GLN A 56 -1.94 1.50 -0.58
N ALA A 57 -1.81 2.82 -0.65
CA ALA A 57 -2.94 3.72 -0.86
C ALA A 57 -3.59 3.53 -2.25
N ILE A 58 -2.76 3.31 -3.29
CA ILE A 58 -3.23 3.03 -4.65
C ILE A 58 -3.91 1.67 -4.71
N GLU A 59 -3.28 0.64 -4.13
CA GLU A 59 -3.78 -0.72 -4.08
C GLU A 59 -5.13 -0.80 -3.34
N ALA A 60 -5.25 -0.12 -2.20
CA ALA A 60 -6.50 -0.05 -1.44
C ALA A 60 -7.62 0.66 -2.21
N THR A 61 -7.29 1.78 -2.88
CA THR A 61 -8.26 2.52 -3.69
C THR A 61 -8.73 1.69 -4.88
N PHE A 62 -7.79 1.04 -5.59
CA PHE A 62 -8.13 0.17 -6.71
C PHE A 62 -9.02 -1.00 -6.28
N LYS A 63 -8.68 -1.68 -5.18
CA LYS A 63 -9.48 -2.78 -4.64
C LYS A 63 -10.90 -2.36 -4.27
N ALA A 64 -11.07 -1.14 -3.79
CA ALA A 64 -12.40 -0.60 -3.47
C ALA A 64 -13.28 -0.36 -4.70
N VAL A 65 -12.68 -0.04 -5.87
CA VAL A 65 -13.42 0.25 -7.10
C VAL A 65 -13.49 -0.93 -8.06
N CYS A 66 -12.64 -1.95 -7.89
CA CYS A 66 -12.59 -3.12 -8.76
C CYS A 66 -12.83 -4.42 -7.96
N PRO A 67 -14.11 -4.83 -7.79
CA PRO A 67 -14.44 -6.04 -7.01
C PRO A 67 -13.98 -7.35 -7.68
N LEU A 68 -13.57 -7.30 -8.95
CA LEU A 68 -13.03 -8.44 -9.68
C LEU A 68 -11.55 -8.71 -9.37
N ALA A 69 -10.86 -7.77 -8.73
CA ALA A 69 -9.47 -7.92 -8.40
C ALA A 69 -9.29 -8.59 -7.03
N SER A 70 -8.50 -9.66 -7.00
CA SER A 70 -8.08 -10.31 -5.76
C SER A 70 -6.95 -9.53 -5.08
N GLN A 71 -5.86 -9.28 -5.82
CA GLN A 71 -4.71 -8.55 -5.33
C GLN A 71 -4.16 -7.59 -6.40
N MET A 72 -3.48 -6.56 -5.94
CA MET A 72 -2.73 -5.62 -6.77
C MET A 72 -1.38 -5.36 -6.10
N LEU A 73 -0.33 -5.33 -6.89
CA LEU A 73 1.02 -4.93 -6.49
C LEU A 73 1.48 -3.79 -7.38
N VAL A 74 1.75 -2.63 -6.80
CA VAL A 74 2.29 -1.47 -7.51
C VAL A 74 3.82 -1.50 -7.48
N HIS A 75 4.44 -1.32 -8.64
CA HIS A 75 5.89 -1.22 -8.79
C HIS A 75 6.26 0.06 -9.56
N ALA A 76 7.15 0.87 -8.98
CA ALA A 76 7.60 2.12 -9.59
C ALA A 76 9.03 2.52 -9.15
N ASP A 77 9.71 1.65 -8.35
CA ASP A 77 10.98 2.02 -7.74
C ASP A 77 12.04 2.32 -8.79
N CYS A 78 12.64 3.52 -8.70
CA CYS A 78 13.62 4.03 -9.65
C CYS A 78 13.17 4.02 -11.13
N ARG A 79 11.85 3.95 -11.40
CA ARG A 79 11.28 3.95 -12.75
C ARG A 79 10.67 5.29 -13.11
N ASN A 80 10.56 5.57 -14.42
CA ASN A 80 9.91 6.79 -14.94
C ASN A 80 8.38 6.73 -14.84
N TYR A 81 7.82 5.54 -14.65
CA TYR A 81 6.39 5.29 -14.57
C TYR A 81 6.08 4.19 -13.55
N ALA A 82 4.87 4.22 -13.04
CA ALA A 82 4.35 3.16 -12.19
C ALA A 82 3.68 2.07 -13.06
N THR A 83 3.88 0.82 -12.68
CA THR A 83 3.20 -0.35 -13.23
C THR A 83 2.48 -1.08 -12.11
N ALA A 84 1.49 -1.89 -12.46
CA ALA A 84 0.82 -2.74 -11.50
C ALA A 84 0.68 -4.17 -12.05
N LEU A 85 0.89 -5.13 -11.15
CA LEU A 85 0.49 -6.52 -11.35
C LEU A 85 -0.83 -6.73 -10.64
N ILE A 86 -1.83 -7.24 -11.35
CA ILE A 86 -3.17 -7.45 -10.80
C ILE A 86 -3.53 -8.92 -10.99
N THR A 87 -4.02 -9.57 -9.93
CA THR A 87 -4.64 -10.88 -9.99
C THR A 87 -6.14 -10.74 -9.89
N LEU A 88 -6.87 -11.52 -10.66
CA LEU A 88 -8.32 -11.55 -10.63
C LEU A 88 -8.83 -12.59 -9.65
N ASP A 89 -10.00 -12.34 -9.09
CA ASP A 89 -10.74 -13.31 -8.28
C ASP A 89 -11.53 -14.23 -9.22
N PRO A 90 -11.24 -15.54 -9.27
CA PRO A 90 -11.89 -16.46 -10.21
C PRO A 90 -13.40 -16.55 -10.00
N ASP A 91 -13.85 -16.51 -8.74
CA ASP A 91 -15.27 -16.64 -8.42
C ASP A 91 -16.04 -15.38 -8.80
N ALA A 92 -15.48 -14.21 -8.48
CA ALA A 92 -16.06 -12.92 -8.87
C ALA A 92 -16.08 -12.76 -10.39
N LEU A 93 -15.01 -13.19 -11.09
CA LEU A 93 -14.94 -13.16 -12.54
C LEU A 93 -15.99 -14.07 -13.18
N ALA A 94 -16.18 -15.29 -12.66
CA ALA A 94 -17.18 -16.23 -13.14
C ALA A 94 -18.61 -15.70 -12.93
N GLN A 95 -18.87 -15.06 -11.80
CA GLN A 95 -20.17 -14.43 -11.54
C GLN A 95 -20.44 -13.27 -12.51
N TRP A 96 -19.45 -12.43 -12.70
CA TRP A 96 -19.53 -11.31 -13.65
C TRP A 96 -19.75 -11.80 -15.09
N GLY A 97 -18.98 -12.82 -15.53
CA GLY A 97 -19.12 -13.41 -16.86
C GLY A 97 -20.54 -13.95 -17.11
N ARG A 98 -21.12 -14.66 -16.16
CA ARG A 98 -22.52 -15.14 -16.22
C ARG A 98 -23.51 -13.97 -16.34
N ALA A 99 -23.31 -12.91 -15.56
CA ALA A 99 -24.18 -11.72 -15.61
C ALA A 99 -24.10 -11.00 -16.96
N GLN A 100 -22.96 -11.09 -17.68
CA GLN A 100 -22.77 -10.54 -19.01
C GLN A 100 -23.15 -11.50 -20.14
N GLY A 101 -23.67 -12.73 -19.82
CA GLY A 101 -24.03 -13.72 -20.81
C GLY A 101 -22.83 -14.39 -21.50
N LEU A 102 -21.65 -14.31 -20.92
CA LEU A 102 -20.45 -14.97 -21.43
C LEU A 102 -20.44 -16.45 -21.02
N THR A 103 -20.11 -17.33 -21.96
CA THR A 103 -20.07 -18.79 -21.74
C THR A 103 -18.67 -19.32 -21.48
N ALA A 104 -17.64 -18.55 -21.84
CA ALA A 104 -16.25 -18.93 -21.59
C ALA A 104 -15.84 -18.52 -20.16
N THR A 105 -15.57 -19.52 -19.33
CA THR A 105 -15.19 -19.34 -17.93
C THR A 105 -13.77 -19.83 -17.63
N ASP A 106 -13.01 -20.19 -18.67
CA ASP A 106 -11.66 -20.67 -18.50
C ASP A 106 -10.71 -19.47 -18.36
N TYR A 107 -10.38 -19.18 -17.12
CA TYR A 107 -9.26 -18.32 -16.76
C TYR A 107 -8.02 -19.21 -16.69
N PRO A 108 -6.94 -18.90 -17.43
CA PRO A 108 -5.71 -19.69 -17.44
C PRO A 108 -4.96 -19.65 -16.10
#